data_92bce767874c42eb34580226576242f6
#
_entry.id   92bce767874c42eb34580226576242f6
#
_cell.length_a   1.000
_cell.length_b   1.000
_cell.length_c   1.000
_cell.angle_alpha   90.00
_cell.angle_beta   90.00
_cell.angle_gamma   90.00
#
_symmetry.space_group_name_H-M   'P 1'
#
loop_
_entity.id
_entity.type
_entity.pdbx_description
1 polymer ?
#
loop_
_entity_poly.entity_id
_entity_poly.type
_entity_poly.pdbx_seq_one_letter_code
_entity_poly.pdbx_strand_id
1 'polypeptide(L)'
;MSIDRDALDLSTKVVSNSGVGFCGGRVRLVAAMVIAAVVSGCSAAGPAASPSTGAAPTAGVSSAVPASPVTKQFTPVVMRVMSQPRWFTGTDAKVHLVYELELTNGFPVPVTVTGVTVRDAAGGSLQNLTGEVLAGAMSPLAGQSKRPTVVEASAVRAVWMDITMDGGSQLPSAIEHTVTVSVPPGLPVPSVISSTGGATEIDRRPPTVIGPPLDGTGWIALPSCCDGPHRRSLQPINNSLWLAQRFAIDFNKIDAKGLLASGDSSRNAAWFTYDQPVLAVADARVVAAVDGYPDQVPDAPKPVGIEEADGNHVILELSAGVYAFYAHLKPGSVSVRAGDQVVKGQPLGRTGNSGSSTGTHLHFQLMDRPSALVADGL
;
A
#
# COMPACT_ATOMS: atom_id res chain seq x y z
N MET A 1 24.03 -4.77 26.65
CA MET A 1 24.54 -6.02 26.09
C MET A 1 24.79 -5.76 24.62
N SER A 2 26.06 -5.75 24.22
CA SER A 2 26.53 -5.28 22.91
C SER A 2 26.13 -6.31 21.85
N ILE A 3 25.45 -5.86 20.79
CA ILE A 3 25.13 -6.67 19.60
C ILE A 3 26.28 -6.44 18.62
N ASP A 4 26.91 -7.54 18.24
CA ASP A 4 28.03 -7.62 17.30
C ASP A 4 27.68 -6.99 15.95
N ARG A 5 28.53 -6.07 15.47
CA ARG A 5 28.27 -5.23 14.27
C ARG A 5 28.81 -5.81 12.97
N ASP A 6 29.25 -7.06 12.95
CA ASP A 6 30.01 -7.60 11.82
C ASP A 6 29.24 -8.49 10.83
N ALA A 7 27.92 -8.43 10.82
CA ALA A 7 27.13 -9.31 9.93
C ALA A 7 26.07 -8.60 9.09
N LEU A 8 26.35 -7.44 8.49
CA LEU A 8 25.50 -6.90 7.39
C LEU A 8 26.20 -5.71 6.72
N ASP A 9 27.30 -5.97 6.02
CA ASP A 9 27.79 -5.07 4.97
C ASP A 9 27.27 -5.56 3.59
N LEU A 10 26.10 -5.10 3.20
CA LEU A 10 25.58 -5.19 1.85
C LEU A 10 25.67 -3.81 1.20
N SER A 11 26.90 -3.42 0.81
CA SER A 11 27.11 -2.27 -0.07
C SER A 11 26.46 -2.57 -1.43
N THR A 12 25.37 -1.89 -1.72
CA THR A 12 24.76 -1.81 -3.06
C THR A 12 25.73 -1.14 -4.02
N LYS A 13 26.51 -1.92 -4.75
CA LYS A 13 27.15 -1.44 -5.99
C LYS A 13 26.07 -1.40 -7.08
N VAL A 14 25.56 -0.23 -7.36
CA VAL A 14 24.87 0.05 -8.63
C VAL A 14 25.92 -0.05 -9.73
N VAL A 15 25.94 -1.17 -10.45
CA VAL A 15 26.71 -1.31 -11.68
C VAL A 15 25.86 -0.74 -12.81
N SER A 16 26.16 0.49 -13.23
CA SER A 16 25.71 0.99 -14.51
C SER A 16 26.47 0.23 -15.60
N ASN A 17 25.83 -0.72 -16.26
CA ASN A 17 26.39 -1.41 -17.41
C ASN A 17 25.70 -0.91 -18.68
N SER A 18 26.35 0.02 -19.35
CA SER A 18 26.06 0.41 -20.72
C SER A 18 26.57 -0.67 -21.66
N GLY A 19 25.67 -1.33 -22.36
CA GLY A 19 25.95 -2.01 -23.61
C GLY A 19 26.03 -3.53 -23.57
N VAL A 20 24.90 -4.21 -23.61
CA VAL A 20 24.74 -5.50 -24.28
C VAL A 20 23.37 -5.51 -24.94
N GLY A 21 23.36 -5.67 -26.28
CA GLY A 21 22.15 -5.75 -27.08
C GLY A 21 21.37 -7.02 -26.76
N PHE A 22 20.12 -6.85 -26.30
CA PHE A 22 19.18 -7.95 -26.17
C PHE A 22 18.35 -8.08 -27.43
N CYS A 23 18.39 -9.27 -28.01
CA CYS A 23 17.51 -9.76 -29.05
C CYS A 23 16.06 -9.71 -28.57
N GLY A 24 15.16 -9.14 -29.36
CA GLY A 24 13.80 -8.80 -28.98
C GLY A 24 12.93 -9.98 -28.58
N GLY A 25 12.59 -10.03 -27.31
CA GLY A 25 11.46 -10.75 -26.77
C GLY A 25 10.46 -9.72 -26.23
N ARG A 26 9.31 -9.60 -26.89
CA ARG A 26 8.23 -8.71 -26.45
C ARG A 26 7.63 -9.27 -25.16
N VAL A 27 7.96 -8.67 -24.02
CA VAL A 27 7.22 -8.84 -22.77
C VAL A 27 5.85 -8.18 -22.95
N ARG A 28 4.81 -8.97 -23.09
CA ARG A 28 3.43 -8.48 -23.01
C ARG A 28 3.06 -8.35 -21.53
N LEU A 29 3.01 -7.12 -21.03
CA LEU A 29 2.30 -6.83 -19.79
C LEU A 29 0.83 -7.19 -19.98
N VAL A 30 0.35 -8.18 -19.28
CA VAL A 30 -1.08 -8.49 -19.16
C VAL A 30 -1.63 -7.60 -18.04
N ALA A 31 -2.32 -6.54 -18.41
CA ALA A 31 -3.11 -5.76 -17.47
C ALA A 31 -4.30 -6.62 -17.02
N ALA A 32 -4.46 -6.84 -15.74
CA ALA A 32 -5.62 -7.49 -15.16
C ALA A 32 -6.87 -6.61 -15.40
N MET A 33 -7.77 -7.09 -16.25
CA MET A 33 -9.07 -6.47 -16.52
C MET A 33 -10.06 -6.95 -15.47
N VAL A 34 -10.53 -6.04 -14.62
CA VAL A 34 -11.66 -6.29 -13.71
C VAL A 34 -12.94 -6.18 -14.53
N ILE A 35 -13.69 -7.27 -14.68
CA ILE A 35 -15.01 -7.29 -15.30
C ILE A 35 -16.05 -6.99 -14.21
N ALA A 36 -16.74 -5.86 -14.30
CA ALA A 36 -17.89 -5.54 -13.48
C ALA A 36 -19.13 -6.31 -14.01
N ALA A 37 -19.69 -7.19 -13.19
CA ALA A 37 -20.98 -7.82 -13.43
C ALA A 37 -22.11 -6.93 -12.88
N VAL A 38 -22.98 -6.46 -13.76
CA VAL A 38 -24.20 -5.74 -13.40
C VAL A 38 -25.28 -6.78 -13.08
N VAL A 39 -25.77 -6.79 -11.86
CA VAL A 39 -26.98 -7.55 -11.47
C VAL A 39 -28.12 -6.57 -11.20
N SER A 40 -29.11 -6.57 -12.08
CA SER A 40 -30.41 -5.91 -11.87
C SER A 40 -31.29 -6.76 -10.97
N GLY A 41 -31.77 -6.21 -9.85
CA GLY A 41 -32.74 -6.84 -8.97
C GLY A 41 -33.87 -5.89 -8.62
N CYS A 42 -35.10 -6.32 -8.96
CA CYS A 42 -36.37 -5.60 -8.83
C CYS A 42 -36.81 -5.36 -7.38
N SER A 43 -37.49 -4.24 -7.23
CA SER A 43 -38.21 -3.77 -6.04
C SER A 43 -39.39 -4.65 -5.62
N ALA A 44 -39.61 -4.75 -4.29
CA ALA A 44 -40.93 -5.03 -3.73
C ALA A 44 -41.21 -4.06 -2.57
N ALA A 45 -42.31 -3.33 -2.68
CA ALA A 45 -42.81 -2.40 -1.69
C ALA A 45 -43.60 -3.13 -0.61
N GLY A 46 -43.39 -2.80 0.66
CA GLY A 46 -44.20 -3.21 1.80
C GLY A 46 -44.78 -2.00 2.55
N PRO A 47 -45.89 -2.12 3.30
CA PRO A 47 -46.80 -1.05 3.63
C PRO A 47 -46.38 -0.18 4.80
N ALA A 48 -46.85 1.08 4.76
CA ALA A 48 -46.64 2.15 5.73
C ALA A 48 -47.30 1.88 7.10
N ALA A 49 -46.58 2.18 8.19
CA ALA A 49 -47.10 2.28 9.55
C ALA A 49 -47.34 3.76 9.92
N SER A 50 -48.47 4.00 10.56
CA SER A 50 -48.98 5.30 11.02
C SER A 50 -48.20 5.85 12.22
N PRO A 51 -48.12 7.21 12.38
CA PRO A 51 -47.33 7.83 13.43
C PRO A 51 -48.06 7.90 14.78
N SER A 52 -47.33 7.58 15.85
CA SER A 52 -47.77 7.84 17.24
C SER A 52 -47.35 9.24 17.68
N THR A 53 -48.32 9.98 18.22
CA THR A 53 -48.13 11.33 18.81
C THR A 53 -47.45 11.21 20.17
N GLY A 54 -46.19 11.65 20.26
CA GLY A 54 -45.46 11.84 21.50
C GLY A 54 -45.18 13.33 21.73
N ALA A 55 -45.45 13.81 22.97
CA ALA A 55 -45.34 15.17 23.41
C ALA A 55 -43.90 15.75 23.26
N ALA A 56 -43.82 17.00 22.86
CA ALA A 56 -42.56 17.71 22.69
C ALA A 56 -41.94 18.09 24.05
N PRO A 57 -40.63 17.91 24.25
CA PRO A 57 -39.92 18.55 25.37
C PRO A 57 -39.58 20.02 25.02
N THR A 58 -39.77 20.87 25.98
CA THR A 58 -39.43 22.33 25.99
C THR A 58 -37.96 22.54 25.65
N ALA A 59 -37.72 23.31 24.59
CA ALA A 59 -36.38 23.68 24.13
C ALA A 59 -35.72 24.64 25.16
N GLY A 60 -34.65 24.15 25.77
CA GLY A 60 -33.68 24.98 26.47
C GLY A 60 -32.93 25.84 25.44
N VAL A 61 -32.91 27.16 25.65
CA VAL A 61 -32.14 28.10 24.81
C VAL A 61 -30.67 27.82 25.04
N SER A 62 -30.07 27.06 24.13
CA SER A 62 -28.62 26.90 24.05
C SER A 62 -28.03 28.16 23.45
N SER A 63 -27.23 28.89 24.24
CA SER A 63 -26.45 30.04 23.77
C SER A 63 -25.52 29.57 22.68
N ALA A 64 -25.84 29.87 21.42
CA ALA A 64 -24.99 29.60 20.29
C ALA A 64 -23.67 30.36 20.45
N VAL A 65 -22.56 29.64 20.64
CA VAL A 65 -21.22 30.21 20.51
C VAL A 65 -21.13 30.78 19.10
N PRO A 66 -20.75 32.05 18.91
CA PRO A 66 -20.64 32.65 17.58
C PRO A 66 -19.62 31.85 16.80
N ALA A 67 -20.05 31.23 15.69
CA ALA A 67 -19.15 30.53 14.79
C ALA A 67 -18.11 31.52 14.25
N SER A 68 -16.83 31.19 14.40
CA SER A 68 -15.77 31.98 13.78
C SER A 68 -16.04 32.10 12.27
N PRO A 69 -15.78 33.24 11.64
CA PRO A 69 -16.04 33.42 10.22
C PRO A 69 -15.26 32.38 9.41
N VAL A 70 -15.98 31.52 8.72
CA VAL A 70 -15.38 30.53 7.82
C VAL A 70 -14.72 31.27 6.66
N THR A 71 -13.41 31.26 6.57
CA THR A 71 -12.67 31.78 5.42
C THR A 71 -13.04 30.97 4.20
N LYS A 72 -13.67 31.58 3.20
CA LYS A 72 -14.03 30.94 1.93
C LYS A 72 -12.78 30.84 1.06
N GLN A 73 -12.36 29.64 0.71
CA GLN A 73 -11.27 29.38 -0.21
C GLN A 73 -11.81 28.64 -1.44
N PHE A 74 -11.53 29.14 -2.65
CA PHE A 74 -11.83 28.40 -3.87
C PHE A 74 -10.80 27.29 -4.06
N THR A 75 -11.27 26.05 -4.10
CA THR A 75 -10.44 24.84 -4.18
C THR A 75 -10.85 24.01 -5.40
N PRO A 76 -10.21 24.22 -6.57
CA PRO A 76 -10.49 23.40 -7.76
C PRO A 76 -10.28 21.92 -7.51
N VAL A 77 -9.30 21.58 -6.67
CA VAL A 77 -8.96 20.21 -6.29
C VAL A 77 -9.20 20.03 -4.79
N VAL A 78 -10.06 19.08 -4.45
CA VAL A 78 -10.34 18.68 -3.06
C VAL A 78 -9.31 17.64 -2.65
N MET A 79 -8.78 17.77 -1.45
CA MET A 79 -7.74 16.91 -0.87
C MET A 79 -8.31 16.01 0.22
N ARG A 80 -7.90 14.74 0.22
CA ARG A 80 -8.18 13.78 1.29
C ARG A 80 -6.95 12.92 1.54
N VAL A 81 -6.48 12.84 2.77
CA VAL A 81 -5.48 11.83 3.17
C VAL A 81 -6.19 10.49 3.25
N MET A 82 -5.71 9.49 2.50
CA MET A 82 -6.39 8.19 2.37
C MET A 82 -6.16 7.32 3.61
N SER A 83 -4.93 7.36 4.14
CA SER A 83 -4.53 6.63 5.34
C SER A 83 -3.70 7.51 6.25
N GLN A 84 -3.79 7.29 7.55
CA GLN A 84 -3.01 8.05 8.53
C GLN A 84 -1.51 7.87 8.26
N PRO A 85 -0.72 8.98 8.17
CA PRO A 85 0.71 8.90 7.92
C PRO A 85 1.42 8.04 8.96
N ARG A 86 2.24 7.09 8.48
CA ARG A 86 3.09 6.22 9.30
C ARG A 86 4.55 6.56 9.11
N TRP A 87 5.35 6.30 10.12
CA TRP A 87 6.76 6.60 10.09
C TRP A 87 7.62 5.37 10.36
N PHE A 88 8.82 5.40 9.80
CA PHE A 88 9.88 4.45 10.11
C PHE A 88 11.24 5.10 9.85
N THR A 89 12.30 4.50 10.39
CA THR A 89 13.67 4.88 10.05
C THR A 89 14.17 3.95 8.95
N GLY A 90 14.51 4.51 7.80
CA GLY A 90 15.06 3.77 6.67
C GLY A 90 16.51 3.34 6.88
N THR A 91 17.02 2.48 5.99
CA THR A 91 18.43 2.08 5.96
C THR A 91 19.37 3.22 5.58
N ASP A 92 18.82 4.30 5.02
CA ASP A 92 19.50 5.57 4.77
C ASP A 92 19.64 6.44 6.04
N ALA A 93 19.22 5.93 7.19
CA ALA A 93 19.21 6.60 8.49
C ALA A 93 18.29 7.83 8.56
N LYS A 94 17.36 7.99 7.61
CA LYS A 94 16.34 9.05 7.61
C LYS A 94 15.04 8.54 8.20
N VAL A 95 14.24 9.48 8.71
CA VAL A 95 12.85 9.23 9.09
C VAL A 95 11.97 9.45 7.86
N HIS A 96 11.17 8.46 7.53
CA HIS A 96 10.19 8.50 6.45
C HIS A 96 8.78 8.63 7.02
N LEU A 97 7.95 9.53 6.45
CA LEU A 97 6.51 9.58 6.66
C LEU A 97 5.83 9.15 5.36
N VAL A 98 5.14 8.02 5.40
CA VAL A 98 4.53 7.42 4.21
C VAL A 98 3.02 7.41 4.33
N TYR A 99 2.32 7.93 3.31
CA TYR A 99 0.86 7.96 3.20
C TYR A 99 0.44 8.31 1.77
N GLU A 100 -0.86 8.40 1.52
CA GLU A 100 -1.42 8.75 0.22
C GLU A 100 -2.34 9.96 0.34
N LEU A 101 -2.15 10.94 -0.56
CA LEU A 101 -3.02 12.10 -0.70
C LEU A 101 -3.88 11.95 -1.96
N GLU A 102 -5.18 11.79 -1.79
CA GLU A 102 -6.15 11.79 -2.87
C GLU A 102 -6.48 13.22 -3.30
N LEU A 103 -6.45 13.45 -4.60
CA LEU A 103 -6.80 14.71 -5.23
C LEU A 103 -7.99 14.51 -6.16
N THR A 104 -9.13 15.09 -5.82
CA THR A 104 -10.35 15.05 -6.65
C THR A 104 -10.54 16.40 -7.34
N ASN A 105 -10.57 16.43 -8.68
CA ASN A 105 -10.89 17.63 -9.41
C ASN A 105 -12.41 17.90 -9.40
N GLY A 106 -12.84 18.85 -8.59
CA GLY A 106 -14.23 19.34 -8.53
C GLY A 106 -14.54 20.46 -9.53
N PHE A 107 -13.58 20.80 -10.41
CA PHE A 107 -13.75 21.87 -11.39
C PHE A 107 -14.17 21.29 -12.76
N PRO A 108 -14.97 22.02 -13.57
CA PRO A 108 -15.54 21.47 -14.81
C PRO A 108 -14.56 21.34 -15.99
N VAL A 109 -13.28 21.66 -15.77
CA VAL A 109 -12.20 21.53 -16.77
C VAL A 109 -11.02 20.78 -16.18
N PRO A 110 -10.14 20.19 -17.03
CA PRO A 110 -8.88 19.63 -16.55
C PRO A 110 -8.04 20.68 -15.86
N VAL A 111 -7.38 20.30 -14.76
CA VAL A 111 -6.36 21.11 -14.10
C VAL A 111 -5.02 20.36 -14.09
N THR A 112 -3.91 21.11 -14.06
CA THR A 112 -2.59 20.51 -13.90
C THR A 112 -2.04 20.84 -12.53
N VAL A 113 -1.77 19.82 -11.72
CA VAL A 113 -1.08 19.97 -10.44
C VAL A 113 0.38 20.33 -10.73
N THR A 114 0.82 21.49 -10.24
CA THR A 114 2.17 22.01 -10.45
C THR A 114 3.05 21.95 -9.20
N GLY A 115 2.41 21.78 -8.03
CA GLY A 115 3.11 21.65 -6.76
C GLY A 115 2.26 21.06 -5.66
N VAL A 116 2.91 20.29 -4.78
CA VAL A 116 2.36 19.81 -3.51
C VAL A 116 3.38 20.11 -2.42
N THR A 117 3.03 21.01 -1.50
CA THR A 117 3.87 21.35 -0.35
C THR A 117 3.25 20.76 0.90
N VAL A 118 4.04 20.05 1.69
CA VAL A 118 3.63 19.53 3.00
C VAL A 118 4.22 20.40 4.09
N ARG A 119 3.37 20.74 5.07
CA ARG A 119 3.74 21.55 6.23
C ARG A 119 3.42 20.83 7.52
N ASP A 120 4.20 21.09 8.56
CA ASP A 120 3.86 20.70 9.91
C ASP A 120 2.78 21.61 10.51
N ALA A 121 2.27 21.26 11.70
CA ALA A 121 1.25 22.03 12.41
C ALA A 121 1.72 23.45 12.82
N ALA A 122 3.02 23.73 12.83
CA ALA A 122 3.60 25.05 13.11
C ALA A 122 3.78 25.89 11.83
N GLY A 123 3.46 25.32 10.64
CA GLY A 123 3.60 25.97 9.33
C GLY A 123 4.98 25.79 8.69
N GLY A 124 5.89 25.05 9.33
CA GLY A 124 7.19 24.70 8.77
C GLY A 124 7.05 23.80 7.52
N SER A 125 7.79 24.08 6.44
CA SER A 125 7.76 23.25 5.24
C SER A 125 8.60 21.99 5.45
N LEU A 126 7.96 20.82 5.31
CA LEU A 126 8.62 19.52 5.40
C LEU A 126 9.10 19.04 4.03
N GLN A 127 8.29 19.23 3.00
CA GLN A 127 8.60 18.79 1.63
C GLN A 127 7.86 19.65 0.60
N ASN A 128 8.47 19.78 -0.58
CA ASN A 128 7.85 20.42 -1.73
C ASN A 128 8.09 19.56 -2.98
N LEU A 129 7.01 18.99 -3.52
CA LEU A 129 7.03 18.18 -4.74
C LEU A 129 6.66 19.05 -5.94
N THR A 130 7.51 19.11 -6.96
CA THR A 130 7.28 19.84 -8.22
C THR A 130 7.90 19.07 -9.39
N GLY A 131 7.54 19.44 -10.62
CA GLY A 131 8.16 18.91 -11.85
C GLY A 131 8.12 17.39 -11.95
N GLU A 132 9.24 16.77 -12.29
CA GLU A 132 9.34 15.31 -12.49
C GLU A 132 9.15 14.51 -11.20
N VAL A 133 9.60 15.05 -10.06
CA VAL A 133 9.41 14.40 -8.75
C VAL A 133 7.92 14.29 -8.44
N LEU A 134 7.16 15.36 -8.66
CA LEU A 134 5.71 15.33 -8.50
C LEU A 134 5.05 14.37 -9.51
N ALA A 135 5.48 14.41 -10.76
CA ALA A 135 4.95 13.54 -11.80
C ALA A 135 5.20 12.05 -11.47
N GLY A 136 6.37 11.70 -10.94
CA GLY A 136 6.68 10.36 -10.47
C GLY A 136 5.84 9.93 -9.27
N ALA A 137 5.53 10.87 -8.37
CA ALA A 137 4.71 10.63 -7.19
C ALA A 137 3.20 10.59 -7.47
N MET A 138 2.72 10.88 -8.69
CA MET A 138 1.28 10.92 -9.00
C MET A 138 0.86 9.79 -9.95
N SER A 139 -0.31 9.24 -9.70
CA SER A 139 -0.96 8.29 -10.64
C SER A 139 -2.49 8.35 -10.55
N PRO A 140 -3.23 7.79 -11.54
CA PRO A 140 -4.61 7.38 -11.32
C PRO A 140 -4.71 6.40 -10.13
N LEU A 141 -5.90 6.21 -9.58
CA LEU A 141 -6.14 5.19 -8.53
C LEU A 141 -5.88 3.77 -9.05
N ALA A 142 -6.06 3.56 -10.35
CA ALA A 142 -5.73 2.29 -11.03
C ALA A 142 -5.06 2.57 -12.37
N GLY A 143 -4.08 1.73 -12.72
CA GLY A 143 -3.33 1.84 -13.97
C GLY A 143 -2.31 2.98 -13.98
N GLN A 144 -1.88 3.37 -15.19
CA GLN A 144 -0.85 4.37 -15.41
C GLN A 144 -1.37 5.53 -16.29
N SER A 145 -0.74 6.67 -16.23
CA SER A 145 -1.03 7.84 -17.07
C SER A 145 0.26 8.41 -17.67
N LYS A 146 0.19 8.80 -18.95
CA LYS A 146 1.27 9.57 -19.60
C LYS A 146 1.32 11.04 -19.12
N ARG A 147 0.26 11.51 -18.48
CA ARG A 147 0.14 12.86 -17.91
C ARG A 147 -0.34 12.74 -16.46
N PRO A 148 0.50 12.22 -15.54
CA PRO A 148 0.08 11.90 -14.20
C PRO A 148 -0.39 13.14 -13.41
N THR A 149 0.18 14.31 -13.66
CA THR A 149 -0.16 15.57 -12.99
C THR A 149 -1.44 16.24 -13.51
N VAL A 150 -1.97 15.80 -14.68
CA VAL A 150 -3.25 16.29 -15.20
C VAL A 150 -4.39 15.54 -14.54
N VAL A 151 -5.30 16.28 -13.90
CA VAL A 151 -6.51 15.76 -13.29
C VAL A 151 -7.68 16.23 -14.15
N GLU A 152 -8.25 15.33 -14.92
CA GLU A 152 -9.42 15.61 -15.78
C GLU A 152 -10.61 16.03 -14.90
N ALA A 153 -11.61 16.70 -15.49
CA ALA A 153 -12.84 17.08 -14.77
C ALA A 153 -13.48 15.86 -14.12
N SER A 154 -13.83 15.96 -12.85
CA SER A 154 -14.41 14.88 -12.02
C SER A 154 -13.52 13.65 -11.85
N ALA A 155 -12.24 13.73 -12.24
CA ALA A 155 -11.29 12.66 -12.04
C ALA A 155 -10.58 12.75 -10.69
N VAL A 156 -9.98 11.62 -10.31
CA VAL A 156 -9.20 11.45 -9.07
C VAL A 156 -7.77 11.06 -9.41
N ARG A 157 -6.82 11.51 -8.60
CA ARG A 157 -5.41 11.10 -8.60
C ARG A 157 -4.96 10.80 -7.17
N ALA A 158 -4.05 9.84 -7.02
CA ALA A 158 -3.27 9.67 -5.81
C ALA A 158 -1.91 10.37 -5.96
N VAL A 159 -1.46 11.02 -4.89
CA VAL A 159 -0.07 11.42 -4.68
C VAL A 159 0.52 10.49 -3.64
N TRP A 160 1.51 9.71 -4.01
CA TRP A 160 2.19 8.73 -3.17
C TRP A 160 3.28 9.44 -2.38
N MET A 161 2.94 9.78 -1.13
CA MET A 161 3.79 10.61 -0.29
C MET A 161 4.84 9.78 0.44
N ASP A 162 6.08 10.21 0.37
CA ASP A 162 7.19 9.76 1.19
C ASP A 162 8.00 10.99 1.59
N ILE A 163 7.72 11.48 2.80
CA ILE A 163 8.40 12.67 3.34
C ILE A 163 9.60 12.19 4.12
N THR A 164 10.79 12.64 3.72
CA THR A 164 12.03 12.29 4.40
C THR A 164 12.50 13.42 5.30
N MET A 165 12.87 13.08 6.54
CA MET A 165 13.46 13.98 7.53
C MET A 165 14.79 13.40 8.00
N ASP A 166 15.69 14.26 8.47
CA ASP A 166 16.97 13.80 9.02
C ASP A 166 16.76 12.88 10.24
N GLY A 167 17.66 11.92 10.41
CA GLY A 167 17.64 11.00 11.53
C GLY A 167 17.67 11.75 12.85
N GLY A 168 16.80 11.35 13.78
CA GLY A 168 16.64 12.04 15.08
C GLY A 168 15.75 13.28 15.04
N SER A 169 15.18 13.65 13.89
CA SER A 169 14.17 14.72 13.80
C SER A 169 12.96 14.38 14.67
N GLN A 170 12.39 15.39 15.32
CA GLN A 170 11.16 15.24 16.05
C GLN A 170 9.99 15.10 15.10
N LEU A 171 9.21 14.02 15.25
CA LEU A 171 8.01 13.80 14.46
C LEU A 171 6.98 14.91 14.76
N PRO A 172 6.43 15.60 13.74
CA PRO A 172 5.33 16.52 13.95
C PRO A 172 4.09 15.77 14.45
N SER A 173 3.19 16.48 15.14
CA SER A 173 1.92 15.88 15.60
C SER A 173 0.93 15.72 14.47
N ALA A 174 0.93 16.66 13.53
CA ALA A 174 0.04 16.72 12.38
C ALA A 174 0.74 17.38 11.20
N ILE A 175 0.20 17.16 10.02
CA ILE A 175 0.62 17.77 8.76
C ILE A 175 -0.60 18.31 8.00
N GLU A 176 -0.37 19.26 7.11
CA GLU A 176 -1.32 19.75 6.12
C GLU A 176 -0.65 19.97 4.76
N HIS A 177 -1.45 20.12 3.73
CA HIS A 177 -0.99 20.19 2.35
C HIS A 177 -1.40 21.49 1.68
N THR A 178 -0.49 22.10 0.93
CA THR A 178 -0.82 23.15 -0.04
C THR A 178 -0.64 22.58 -1.43
N VAL A 179 -1.74 22.47 -2.20
CA VAL A 179 -1.71 22.03 -3.60
C VAL A 179 -1.85 23.24 -4.50
N THR A 180 -0.92 23.37 -5.45
CA THR A 180 -0.94 24.42 -6.49
C THR A 180 -1.30 23.79 -7.81
N VAL A 181 -2.29 24.38 -8.49
CA VAL A 181 -2.74 23.94 -9.82
C VAL A 181 -2.66 25.07 -10.84
N SER A 182 -2.39 24.72 -12.09
CA SER A 182 -2.65 25.59 -13.22
C SER A 182 -3.98 25.24 -13.89
N VAL A 183 -4.71 26.28 -14.29
CA VAL A 183 -6.03 26.18 -14.90
C VAL A 183 -5.92 26.68 -16.36
N PRO A 184 -6.64 26.07 -17.33
CA PRO A 184 -6.66 26.56 -18.71
C PRO A 184 -7.04 28.02 -18.83
N PRO A 185 -6.51 28.77 -19.80
CA PRO A 185 -6.84 30.17 -20.01
C PRO A 185 -8.30 30.37 -20.43
N GLY A 186 -8.82 31.60 -20.25
CA GLY A 186 -10.15 31.98 -20.69
C GLY A 186 -11.27 31.73 -19.66
N LEU A 187 -10.94 31.30 -18.47
CA LEU A 187 -11.88 31.13 -17.36
C LEU A 187 -11.85 32.35 -16.42
N PRO A 188 -12.96 32.69 -15.74
CA PRO A 188 -13.03 33.83 -14.80
C PRO A 188 -12.41 33.51 -13.45
N VAL A 189 -11.26 32.84 -13.44
CA VAL A 189 -10.49 32.47 -12.25
C VAL A 189 -9.00 32.71 -12.51
N PRO A 190 -8.15 32.85 -11.49
CA PRO A 190 -6.70 32.94 -11.67
C PRO A 190 -6.15 31.71 -12.42
N SER A 191 -5.17 31.92 -13.30
CA SER A 191 -4.53 30.84 -14.04
C SER A 191 -3.70 29.88 -13.16
N VAL A 192 -3.33 30.32 -11.96
CA VAL A 192 -2.65 29.53 -10.92
C VAL A 192 -3.42 29.72 -9.61
N ILE A 193 -3.77 28.62 -8.98
CA ILE A 193 -4.54 28.60 -7.73
C ILE A 193 -3.83 27.69 -6.76
N SER A 194 -3.57 28.18 -5.55
CA SER A 194 -3.07 27.37 -4.44
C SER A 194 -4.17 27.25 -3.37
N SER A 195 -4.36 26.04 -2.89
CA SER A 195 -5.31 25.75 -1.82
C SER A 195 -4.67 24.88 -0.75
N THR A 196 -5.03 25.13 0.51
CA THR A 196 -4.53 24.39 1.68
C THR A 196 -5.64 23.51 2.24
N GLY A 197 -5.30 22.27 2.61
CA GLY A 197 -6.24 21.30 3.16
C GLY A 197 -5.59 19.94 3.43
N GLY A 198 -6.42 18.91 3.60
CA GLY A 198 -5.95 17.57 3.88
C GLY A 198 -5.16 17.46 5.19
N ALA A 199 -5.53 18.27 6.20
CA ALA A 199 -4.90 18.19 7.52
C ALA A 199 -5.13 16.80 8.13
N THR A 200 -4.08 16.21 8.72
CA THR A 200 -4.14 14.89 9.34
C THR A 200 -3.11 14.76 10.46
N GLU A 201 -3.46 13.98 11.49
CA GLU A 201 -2.52 13.59 12.53
C GLU A 201 -1.61 12.47 12.05
N ILE A 202 -0.39 12.41 12.60
CA ILE A 202 0.57 11.34 12.32
C ILE A 202 0.38 10.22 13.34
N ASP A 203 0.37 8.98 12.88
CA ASP A 203 0.47 7.80 13.77
C ASP A 203 1.88 7.76 14.37
N ARG A 204 1.98 8.13 15.63
CA ARG A 204 3.26 8.24 16.35
C ARG A 204 3.71 6.94 17.01
N ARG A 205 2.92 5.86 16.88
CA ARG A 205 3.34 4.55 17.38
C ARG A 205 4.64 4.14 16.70
N PRO A 206 5.60 3.56 17.45
CA PRO A 206 6.83 3.10 16.84
C PRO A 206 6.56 1.92 15.88
N PRO A 207 7.39 1.76 14.84
CA PRO A 207 7.31 0.59 13.96
C PRO A 207 7.40 -0.71 14.76
N THR A 208 6.64 -1.71 14.35
CA THR A 208 6.67 -3.04 14.96
C THR A 208 7.99 -3.74 14.62
N VAL A 209 8.73 -4.15 15.65
CA VAL A 209 9.98 -4.88 15.47
C VAL A 209 9.70 -6.37 15.36
N ILE A 210 10.11 -6.98 14.25
CA ILE A 210 9.90 -8.40 13.95
C ILE A 210 11.23 -9.11 13.66
N GLY A 211 11.22 -10.44 13.70
CA GLY A 211 12.31 -11.27 13.19
C GLY A 211 12.18 -11.51 11.67
N PRO A 212 13.17 -12.19 11.08
CA PRO A 212 13.10 -12.57 9.67
C PRO A 212 12.03 -13.65 9.44
N PRO A 213 11.25 -13.54 8.34
CA PRO A 213 10.30 -14.58 7.94
C PRO A 213 10.97 -15.79 7.27
N LEU A 214 12.26 -15.70 6.98
CA LEU A 214 13.06 -16.69 6.25
C LEU A 214 14.43 -16.82 6.91
N ASP A 215 15.10 -17.96 6.71
CA ASP A 215 16.42 -18.23 7.27
C ASP A 215 17.46 -18.47 6.16
N GLY A 216 18.74 -18.30 6.52
CA GLY A 216 19.88 -18.50 5.64
C GLY A 216 20.20 -17.28 4.78
N THR A 217 21.04 -17.49 3.76
CA THR A 217 21.58 -16.43 2.89
C THR A 217 21.04 -16.50 1.47
N GLY A 218 21.34 -15.47 0.67
CA GLY A 218 20.93 -15.38 -0.73
C GLY A 218 19.51 -14.84 -0.93
N TRP A 219 18.86 -14.31 0.10
CA TRP A 219 17.56 -13.67 -0.01
C TRP A 219 17.67 -12.25 -0.52
N ILE A 220 16.79 -11.88 -1.44
CA ILE A 220 16.62 -10.52 -1.96
C ILE A 220 15.16 -10.11 -1.83
N ALA A 221 14.90 -8.82 -1.63
CA ALA A 221 13.57 -8.22 -1.56
C ALA A 221 13.22 -7.59 -2.91
N LEU A 222 12.18 -8.07 -3.58
CA LEU A 222 11.71 -7.62 -4.89
C LEU A 222 10.18 -7.51 -4.90
N PRO A 223 9.59 -6.49 -5.50
CA PRO A 223 9.96 -5.10 -5.31
C PRO A 223 9.66 -4.71 -3.88
N SER A 224 10.57 -4.02 -3.24
CA SER A 224 10.40 -3.59 -1.85
C SER A 224 9.77 -2.20 -1.77
N CYS A 225 9.40 -1.79 -0.54
CA CYS A 225 9.05 -0.40 -0.24
C CYS A 225 10.10 0.54 -0.88
N CYS A 226 9.82 1.72 -1.33
CA CYS A 226 8.63 2.53 -1.09
C CYS A 226 8.08 3.10 -2.40
N ASP A 227 8.43 2.56 -3.54
CA ASP A 227 7.91 2.95 -4.86
C ASP A 227 7.62 1.76 -5.80
N GLY A 228 7.42 0.58 -5.24
CA GLY A 228 7.08 -0.64 -5.98
C GLY A 228 5.59 -0.73 -6.34
N PRO A 229 5.21 -1.73 -7.16
CA PRO A 229 3.83 -1.96 -7.56
C PRO A 229 2.91 -2.27 -6.36
N HIS A 230 3.41 -2.91 -5.31
CA HIS A 230 2.64 -3.20 -4.10
C HIS A 230 2.11 -1.93 -3.45
N ARG A 231 2.93 -0.88 -3.31
CA ARG A 231 2.51 0.39 -2.73
C ARG A 231 1.34 1.03 -3.48
N ARG A 232 1.24 0.82 -4.79
CA ARG A 232 0.21 1.42 -5.64
C ARG A 232 -0.97 0.49 -5.91
N SER A 233 -1.07 -0.60 -5.16
CA SER A 233 -2.10 -1.63 -5.31
C SER A 233 -3.32 -1.32 -4.45
N LEU A 234 -4.12 -0.35 -4.89
CA LEU A 234 -5.40 -0.02 -4.26
C LEU A 234 -6.44 -1.10 -4.53
N GLN A 235 -7.11 -1.56 -3.47
CA GLN A 235 -8.15 -2.58 -3.51
C GLN A 235 -9.51 -1.96 -3.19
N PRO A 236 -10.44 -1.87 -4.16
CA PRO A 236 -11.79 -1.33 -3.96
C PRO A 236 -12.71 -2.42 -3.39
N ILE A 237 -12.76 -2.56 -2.07
CA ILE A 237 -13.55 -3.58 -1.36
C ILE A 237 -14.47 -2.90 -0.35
N ASN A 238 -15.74 -3.32 -0.30
CA ASN A 238 -16.73 -2.83 0.67
C ASN A 238 -16.86 -1.29 0.70
N ASN A 239 -16.95 -0.65 -0.47
CA ASN A 239 -17.03 0.81 -0.65
C ASN A 239 -15.86 1.61 -0.05
N SER A 240 -14.71 0.97 0.12
CA SER A 240 -13.47 1.57 0.61
C SER A 240 -12.30 1.22 -0.29
N LEU A 241 -11.27 2.04 -0.28
CA LEU A 241 -10.00 1.77 -0.93
C LEU A 241 -9.00 1.34 0.13
N TRP A 242 -8.44 0.15 -0.02
CA TRP A 242 -7.49 -0.44 0.92
C TRP A 242 -6.10 -0.53 0.29
N LEU A 243 -5.07 -0.44 1.10
CA LEU A 243 -3.66 -0.52 0.72
C LEU A 243 -2.91 -1.56 1.57
N ALA A 244 -3.44 -2.79 1.63
CA ALA A 244 -2.86 -3.86 2.42
C ALA A 244 -1.39 -4.11 2.07
N GLN A 245 -1.05 -4.04 0.79
CA GLN A 245 0.29 -4.31 0.27
C GLN A 245 1.25 -3.11 0.31
N ARG A 246 0.91 -1.98 0.97
CA ARG A 246 1.71 -0.74 0.95
C ARG A 246 3.20 -0.97 1.22
N PHE A 247 3.53 -1.83 2.17
CA PHE A 247 4.90 -2.16 2.57
C PHE A 247 5.26 -3.62 2.33
N ALA A 248 4.50 -4.31 1.48
CA ALA A 248 4.75 -5.70 1.18
C ALA A 248 6.10 -5.91 0.50
N ILE A 249 6.72 -7.02 0.81
CA ILE A 249 8.00 -7.48 0.25
C ILE A 249 7.79 -8.85 -0.36
N ASP A 250 8.24 -9.02 -1.60
CA ASP A 250 8.40 -10.31 -2.24
C ASP A 250 9.83 -10.79 -2.05
N PHE A 251 10.01 -11.80 -1.22
CA PHE A 251 11.33 -12.38 -0.99
C PHE A 251 11.62 -13.47 -2.01
N ASN A 252 12.72 -13.29 -2.71
CA ASN A 252 13.25 -14.26 -3.66
C ASN A 252 14.65 -14.71 -3.22
N LYS A 253 15.04 -15.95 -3.58
CA LYS A 253 16.36 -16.48 -3.27
C LYS A 253 17.18 -16.58 -4.54
N ILE A 254 18.43 -16.15 -4.48
CA ILE A 254 19.40 -16.21 -5.56
C ILE A 254 20.58 -17.09 -5.20
N ASP A 255 21.24 -17.63 -6.23
CA ASP A 255 22.53 -18.30 -6.05
C ASP A 255 23.71 -17.31 -6.00
N ALA A 256 24.93 -17.83 -5.86
CA ALA A 256 26.14 -17.02 -5.84
C ALA A 256 26.42 -16.26 -7.16
N LYS A 257 25.71 -16.57 -8.24
CA LYS A 257 25.80 -15.88 -9.54
C LYS A 257 24.68 -14.87 -9.73
N GLY A 258 23.77 -14.71 -8.76
CA GLY A 258 22.59 -13.83 -8.85
C GLY A 258 21.44 -14.42 -9.67
N LEU A 259 21.42 -15.72 -9.94
CA LEU A 259 20.34 -16.39 -10.66
C LEU A 259 19.20 -16.76 -9.70
N LEU A 260 17.95 -16.64 -10.16
CA LEU A 260 16.75 -17.03 -9.41
C LEU A 260 16.43 -18.52 -9.51
N ALA A 261 16.88 -19.17 -10.59
CA ALA A 261 16.57 -20.56 -10.89
C ALA A 261 17.76 -21.28 -11.53
N SER A 262 17.75 -22.61 -11.46
CA SER A 262 18.69 -23.49 -12.16
C SER A 262 17.92 -24.53 -12.98
N GLY A 263 18.23 -24.64 -14.27
CA GLY A 263 17.58 -25.56 -15.20
C GLY A 263 16.31 -24.96 -15.83
N ASP A 264 15.24 -25.75 -15.92
CA ASP A 264 13.99 -25.39 -16.56
C ASP A 264 13.15 -24.46 -15.64
N SER A 265 13.20 -23.14 -15.87
CA SER A 265 12.50 -22.12 -15.08
C SER A 265 10.97 -22.18 -15.20
N SER A 266 10.41 -22.96 -16.13
CA SER A 266 8.96 -23.20 -16.18
C SER A 266 8.46 -24.12 -15.06
N ARG A 267 9.37 -24.71 -14.29
CA ARG A 267 9.09 -25.61 -13.17
C ARG A 267 9.40 -24.93 -11.85
N ASN A 268 8.43 -24.88 -10.93
CA ASN A 268 8.63 -24.29 -9.59
C ASN A 268 9.88 -24.86 -8.89
N ALA A 269 10.12 -26.16 -8.98
CA ALA A 269 11.25 -26.83 -8.35
C ALA A 269 12.64 -26.40 -8.89
N ALA A 270 12.71 -25.68 -10.00
CA ALA A 270 13.95 -25.12 -10.53
C ALA A 270 14.38 -23.82 -9.81
N TRP A 271 13.45 -23.17 -9.12
CA TRP A 271 13.67 -21.89 -8.43
C TRP A 271 14.27 -22.10 -7.05
N PHE A 272 15.31 -21.34 -6.71
CA PHE A 272 15.96 -21.46 -5.40
C PHE A 272 15.06 -21.05 -4.24
N THR A 273 14.05 -20.23 -4.51
CA THR A 273 13.04 -19.82 -3.53
C THR A 273 12.08 -20.96 -3.21
N TYR A 274 11.80 -21.88 -4.15
CA TYR A 274 10.78 -22.91 -3.95
C TYR A 274 11.12 -23.85 -2.80
N ASP A 275 10.09 -24.20 -2.01
CA ASP A 275 10.18 -25.18 -0.93
C ASP A 275 11.14 -24.81 0.21
N GLN A 276 11.35 -23.51 0.49
CA GLN A 276 12.14 -23.04 1.61
C GLN A 276 11.24 -22.88 2.85
N PRO A 277 11.75 -23.12 4.07
CA PRO A 277 10.97 -22.90 5.30
C PRO A 277 10.56 -21.42 5.46
N VAL A 278 9.30 -21.21 5.87
CA VAL A 278 8.73 -19.90 6.25
C VAL A 278 8.54 -19.89 7.74
N LEU A 279 9.02 -18.84 8.41
CA LEU A 279 9.16 -18.77 9.86
C LEU A 279 8.25 -17.68 10.47
N ALA A 280 7.72 -17.94 11.67
CA ALA A 280 7.02 -16.94 12.47
C ALA A 280 7.97 -15.80 12.85
N VAL A 281 7.61 -14.56 12.54
CA VAL A 281 8.44 -13.36 12.80
C VAL A 281 8.42 -12.93 14.27
N ALA A 282 7.48 -13.42 15.06
CA ALA A 282 7.33 -13.15 16.49
C ALA A 282 6.54 -14.28 17.17
N ASP A 283 6.50 -14.26 18.51
CA ASP A 283 5.51 -15.03 19.27
C ASP A 283 4.13 -14.46 18.96
N ALA A 284 3.17 -15.32 18.55
CA ALA A 284 1.91 -14.86 18.01
C ALA A 284 0.82 -15.94 18.05
N ARG A 285 -0.41 -15.51 17.84
CA ARG A 285 -1.56 -16.40 17.61
C ARG A 285 -1.84 -16.49 16.11
N VAL A 286 -2.02 -17.70 15.59
CA VAL A 286 -2.49 -17.93 14.23
C VAL A 286 -3.97 -17.54 14.14
N VAL A 287 -4.32 -16.58 13.28
CA VAL A 287 -5.72 -16.15 13.06
C VAL A 287 -6.30 -16.70 11.78
N ALA A 288 -5.46 -17.02 10.79
CA ALA A 288 -5.84 -17.73 9.59
C ALA A 288 -4.71 -18.66 9.13
N ALA A 289 -5.09 -19.82 8.61
CA ALA A 289 -4.20 -20.77 7.96
C ALA A 289 -5.00 -21.46 6.85
N VAL A 290 -4.62 -21.20 5.61
CA VAL A 290 -5.29 -21.70 4.40
C VAL A 290 -4.29 -22.51 3.60
N ASP A 291 -4.71 -23.70 3.18
CA ASP A 291 -3.92 -24.63 2.36
C ASP A 291 -4.82 -25.36 1.35
N GLY A 292 -4.23 -25.89 0.29
CA GLY A 292 -4.95 -26.68 -0.71
C GLY A 292 -5.06 -26.02 -2.09
N TYR A 293 -4.72 -24.74 -2.24
CA TYR A 293 -4.61 -24.12 -3.56
C TYR A 293 -3.38 -24.62 -4.29
N PRO A 294 -3.49 -24.99 -5.59
CA PRO A 294 -2.36 -25.48 -6.37
C PRO A 294 -1.35 -24.35 -6.66
N ASP A 295 -0.09 -24.75 -6.88
CA ASP A 295 0.91 -23.83 -7.43
C ASP A 295 0.57 -23.43 -8.87
N GLN A 296 0.91 -22.21 -9.23
CA GLN A 296 0.93 -21.73 -10.62
C GLN A 296 2.16 -22.27 -11.38
N VAL A 297 2.10 -22.17 -12.69
CA VAL A 297 3.27 -22.39 -13.55
C VAL A 297 4.02 -21.04 -13.64
N PRO A 298 5.33 -21.00 -13.33
CA PRO A 298 6.11 -19.77 -13.47
C PRO A 298 5.97 -19.16 -14.86
N ASP A 299 5.85 -17.83 -14.93
CA ASP A 299 5.65 -17.01 -16.13
C ASP A 299 4.40 -17.32 -16.98
N ALA A 300 3.57 -18.31 -16.56
CA ALA A 300 2.33 -18.68 -17.24
C ALA A 300 1.17 -18.92 -16.24
N PRO A 301 0.91 -17.97 -15.31
CA PRO A 301 -0.13 -18.14 -14.29
C PRO A 301 -1.52 -18.15 -14.92
N LYS A 302 -2.41 -18.94 -14.34
CA LYS A 302 -3.83 -18.90 -14.65
C LYS A 302 -4.49 -17.79 -13.83
N PRO A 303 -5.46 -17.05 -14.39
CA PRO A 303 -6.27 -16.13 -13.61
C PRO A 303 -6.97 -16.85 -12.47
N VAL A 304 -7.00 -16.24 -11.29
CA VAL A 304 -7.71 -16.71 -10.10
C VAL A 304 -8.72 -15.66 -9.65
N GLY A 305 -9.72 -16.07 -8.89
CA GLY A 305 -10.65 -15.15 -8.26
C GLY A 305 -9.97 -14.32 -7.16
N ILE A 306 -10.60 -13.20 -6.78
CA ILE A 306 -10.06 -12.32 -5.74
C ILE A 306 -9.91 -13.04 -4.39
N GLU A 307 -10.82 -13.94 -4.07
CA GLU A 307 -10.78 -14.76 -2.83
C GLU A 307 -9.65 -15.80 -2.83
N GLU A 308 -9.08 -16.09 -4.00
CA GLU A 308 -8.00 -17.06 -4.19
C GLU A 308 -6.65 -16.37 -4.41
N ALA A 309 -6.65 -15.02 -4.49
CA ALA A 309 -5.48 -14.25 -4.88
C ALA A 309 -4.28 -14.49 -3.95
N ASP A 310 -4.53 -14.62 -2.66
CA ASP A 310 -3.51 -14.87 -1.64
C ASP A 310 -2.90 -16.29 -1.71
N GLY A 311 -3.60 -17.24 -2.38
CA GLY A 311 -3.22 -18.64 -2.41
C GLY A 311 -3.18 -19.28 -1.02
N ASN A 312 -2.28 -20.22 -0.81
CA ASN A 312 -2.03 -20.79 0.51
C ASN A 312 -1.33 -19.74 1.37
N HIS A 313 -1.85 -19.49 2.58
CA HIS A 313 -1.36 -18.39 3.40
C HIS A 313 -1.54 -18.63 4.90
N VAL A 314 -0.77 -17.90 5.69
CA VAL A 314 -0.89 -17.83 7.15
C VAL A 314 -0.98 -16.37 7.57
N ILE A 315 -1.86 -16.07 8.52
CA ILE A 315 -1.96 -14.76 9.19
C ILE A 315 -1.71 -14.95 10.69
N LEU A 316 -0.74 -14.21 11.22
CA LEU A 316 -0.43 -14.18 12.64
C LEU A 316 -0.87 -12.85 13.25
N GLU A 317 -1.55 -12.89 14.40
CA GLU A 317 -1.79 -11.71 15.23
C GLU A 317 -0.61 -11.52 16.17
N LEU A 318 0.20 -10.49 15.90
CA LEU A 318 1.39 -10.15 16.71
C LEU A 318 0.99 -9.35 17.95
N SER A 319 0.05 -8.43 17.80
CA SER A 319 -0.59 -7.64 18.84
C SER A 319 -1.91 -7.08 18.33
N ALA A 320 -2.69 -6.42 19.19
CA ALA A 320 -3.96 -5.81 18.80
C ALA A 320 -3.77 -4.82 17.62
N GLY A 321 -4.38 -5.12 16.47
CA GLY A 321 -4.30 -4.34 15.25
C GLY A 321 -2.96 -4.42 14.51
N VAL A 322 -2.16 -5.48 14.76
CA VAL A 322 -0.94 -5.75 14.01
C VAL A 322 -0.90 -7.23 13.62
N TYR A 323 -0.95 -7.49 12.34
CA TYR A 323 -0.98 -8.84 11.78
C TYR A 323 0.17 -9.03 10.79
N ALA A 324 0.83 -10.19 10.84
CA ALA A 324 1.82 -10.61 9.85
C ALA A 324 1.16 -11.58 8.87
N PHE A 325 1.31 -11.30 7.59
CA PHE A 325 0.72 -12.07 6.51
C PHE A 325 1.81 -12.69 5.64
N TYR A 326 1.66 -13.99 5.37
CA TYR A 326 2.58 -14.82 4.59
C TYR A 326 1.78 -15.50 3.50
N ALA A 327 2.04 -15.19 2.22
CA ALA A 327 1.25 -15.68 1.12
C ALA A 327 2.05 -16.47 0.08
N HIS A 328 1.30 -17.08 -0.86
CA HIS A 328 1.77 -17.91 -1.96
C HIS A 328 2.52 -19.17 -1.53
N LEU A 329 2.16 -19.71 -0.36
CA LEU A 329 2.81 -20.89 0.22
C LEU A 329 2.58 -22.13 -0.67
N LYS A 330 3.50 -23.09 -0.54
CA LYS A 330 3.47 -24.37 -1.26
C LYS A 330 2.26 -25.21 -0.81
N PRO A 331 1.51 -25.83 -1.74
CA PRO A 331 0.41 -26.74 -1.41
C PRO A 331 0.82 -27.85 -0.47
N GLY A 332 0.02 -28.11 0.56
CA GLY A 332 0.24 -29.16 1.57
C GLY A 332 1.38 -28.86 2.53
N SER A 333 1.89 -27.62 2.58
CA SER A 333 3.03 -27.29 3.43
C SER A 333 2.66 -26.48 4.69
N VAL A 334 1.46 -25.94 4.78
CA VAL A 334 1.02 -25.18 5.96
C VAL A 334 0.93 -26.13 7.16
N SER A 335 1.72 -25.86 8.20
CA SER A 335 1.92 -26.77 9.35
C SER A 335 1.20 -26.31 10.61
N VAL A 336 0.46 -25.21 10.56
CA VAL A 336 -0.27 -24.60 11.67
C VAL A 336 -1.75 -24.45 11.35
N ARG A 337 -2.58 -24.20 12.38
CA ARG A 337 -4.04 -24.01 12.26
C ARG A 337 -4.46 -22.73 12.97
N ALA A 338 -5.58 -22.16 12.55
CA ALA A 338 -6.18 -21.04 13.26
C ALA A 338 -6.45 -21.42 14.74
N GLY A 339 -6.02 -20.54 15.64
CA GLY A 339 -6.06 -20.73 17.09
C GLY A 339 -4.74 -21.19 17.72
N ASP A 340 -3.80 -21.73 16.93
CA ASP A 340 -2.49 -22.17 17.45
C ASP A 340 -1.69 -20.97 17.97
N GLN A 341 -0.86 -21.24 19.01
CA GLN A 341 0.20 -20.32 19.46
C GLN A 341 1.50 -20.76 18.83
N VAL A 342 2.21 -19.81 18.24
CA VAL A 342 3.53 -20.03 17.65
C VAL A 342 4.57 -19.18 18.35
N VAL A 343 5.82 -19.66 18.37
CA VAL A 343 6.97 -18.89 18.87
C VAL A 343 7.80 -18.35 17.70
N LYS A 344 8.49 -17.24 17.90
CA LYS A 344 9.40 -16.66 16.92
C LYS A 344 10.37 -17.70 16.38
N GLY A 345 10.48 -17.80 15.05
CA GLY A 345 11.33 -18.77 14.36
C GLY A 345 10.69 -20.14 14.15
N GLN A 346 9.48 -20.39 14.65
CA GLN A 346 8.77 -21.63 14.39
C GLN A 346 8.36 -21.73 12.90
N PRO A 347 8.56 -22.89 12.22
CA PRO A 347 8.10 -23.09 10.86
C PRO A 347 6.57 -23.01 10.78
N LEU A 348 6.06 -22.27 9.77
CA LEU A 348 4.64 -22.09 9.47
C LEU A 348 4.20 -22.87 8.23
N GLY A 349 5.11 -23.02 7.28
CA GLY A 349 4.90 -23.61 5.98
C GLY A 349 6.16 -23.50 5.14
N ARG A 350 6.00 -23.56 3.82
CA ARG A 350 7.11 -23.48 2.88
C ARG A 350 6.75 -22.56 1.71
N THR A 351 7.73 -21.87 1.16
CA THR A 351 7.55 -20.99 -0.01
C THR A 351 7.08 -21.78 -1.23
N GLY A 352 6.14 -21.22 -1.97
CA GLY A 352 5.50 -21.82 -3.13
C GLY A 352 5.23 -20.82 -4.24
N ASN A 353 4.15 -21.06 -4.99
CA ASN A 353 3.71 -20.22 -6.11
C ASN A 353 2.17 -20.27 -6.27
N SER A 354 1.41 -20.43 -5.19
CA SER A 354 -0.05 -20.56 -5.23
C SER A 354 -0.75 -19.18 -5.33
N GLY A 355 -1.99 -19.17 -5.80
CA GLY A 355 -2.80 -17.95 -5.90
C GLY A 355 -2.43 -17.06 -7.09
N SER A 356 -2.51 -15.72 -6.94
CA SER A 356 -2.15 -14.73 -7.97
C SER A 356 -0.65 -14.47 -7.96
N SER A 357 0.13 -15.45 -8.41
CA SER A 357 1.58 -15.42 -8.39
C SER A 357 2.15 -15.78 -9.76
N THR A 358 3.22 -15.11 -10.20
CA THR A 358 3.88 -15.34 -11.50
C THR A 358 5.15 -16.15 -11.39
N GLY A 359 5.66 -16.39 -10.18
CA GLY A 359 6.86 -17.15 -9.90
C GLY A 359 7.03 -17.38 -8.41
N THR A 360 7.92 -18.27 -8.02
CA THR A 360 8.08 -18.65 -6.62
C THR A 360 8.67 -17.51 -5.80
N HIS A 361 7.98 -17.11 -4.75
CA HIS A 361 8.42 -16.09 -3.80
C HIS A 361 7.68 -16.26 -2.46
N LEU A 362 8.13 -15.59 -1.43
CA LEU A 362 7.34 -15.32 -0.25
C LEU A 362 6.85 -13.89 -0.34
N HIS A 363 5.55 -13.70 -0.48
CA HIS A 363 4.92 -12.40 -0.23
C HIS A 363 4.72 -12.24 1.27
N PHE A 364 5.27 -11.16 1.83
CA PHE A 364 5.20 -10.86 3.26
C PHE A 364 4.86 -9.41 3.51
N GLN A 365 3.94 -9.16 4.46
CA GLN A 365 3.60 -7.81 4.91
C GLN A 365 3.13 -7.80 6.36
N LEU A 366 3.19 -6.61 6.99
CA LEU A 366 2.42 -6.30 8.18
C LEU A 366 1.17 -5.50 7.78
N MET A 367 0.05 -5.74 8.45
CA MET A 367 -1.22 -5.08 8.16
C MET A 367 -2.04 -4.85 9.43
N ASP A 368 -3.03 -3.94 9.37
CA ASP A 368 -3.81 -3.51 10.53
C ASP A 368 -5.02 -4.40 10.84
N ARG A 369 -5.35 -5.36 9.96
CA ARG A 369 -6.51 -6.26 10.05
C ARG A 369 -6.15 -7.67 9.56
N PRO A 370 -6.90 -8.70 10.00
CA PRO A 370 -6.63 -10.10 9.64
C PRO A 370 -7.17 -10.48 8.24
N SER A 371 -7.05 -9.61 7.25
CA SER A 371 -7.49 -9.86 5.87
C SER A 371 -6.71 -8.99 4.90
N ALA A 372 -5.97 -9.59 3.98
CA ALA A 372 -5.21 -8.87 2.95
C ALA A 372 -6.11 -8.09 1.96
N LEU A 373 -7.41 -8.36 1.93
CA LEU A 373 -8.35 -7.66 1.04
C LEU A 373 -8.92 -6.37 1.63
N VAL A 374 -9.03 -6.28 2.97
CA VAL A 374 -9.67 -5.17 3.67
C VAL A 374 -8.79 -4.66 4.81
N ALA A 375 -7.52 -4.46 4.55
CA ALA A 375 -6.52 -3.95 5.49
C ALA A 375 -5.69 -2.84 4.89
N ASP A 376 -5.01 -2.10 5.73
CA ASP A 376 -3.91 -1.21 5.34
C ASP A 376 -2.58 -1.76 5.84
N GLY A 377 -1.53 -1.64 5.01
CA GLY A 377 -0.17 -2.00 5.36
C GLY A 377 0.40 -1.10 6.46
N LEU A 378 1.12 -1.74 7.39
CA LEU A 378 1.72 -1.10 8.57
C LEU A 378 3.22 -0.86 8.41
#